data_1a083e51cae667f8632a978bcc51e686
#
_entry.id   1a083e51cae667f8632a978bcc51e686
#
_cell.length_a   1.000
_cell.length_b   1.000
_cell.length_c   1.000
_cell.angle_alpha   90.00
_cell.angle_beta   90.00
_cell.angle_gamma   90.00
#
_symmetry.space_group_name_H-M   'P 1'
#
loop_
_entity.id
_entity.type
_entity.pdbx_description
1 polymer ?
#
loop_
_entity_poly.entity_id
_entity_poly.type
_entity_poly.pdbx_seq_one_letter_code
_entity_poly.pdbx_strand_id
1 'polypeptide(L)'
;MIRPITSLPTLALAAALALAGAACTPTVDQRGNLPHPELLAQVKPGKSTRDDVMAILGTPSATMTYGGETWHYISAKTETTAFFEPVTLERKVVSVVFDDQGVVRELIDKGLDDGKDVQTVDRVTPTAGKELSILEQLLGNVGRFSKDAAEK
;
A
#
# COMPACT_ATOMS: atom_id res chain seq x y z
N MET A 1 33.10 43.05 -30.89
CA MET A 1 33.03 42.85 -29.42
C MET A 1 31.55 42.74 -29.06
N ILE A 2 31.02 41.52 -28.92
CA ILE A 2 29.62 41.26 -28.55
C ILE A 2 29.60 41.17 -27.02
N ARG A 3 29.02 42.15 -26.35
CA ARG A 3 28.78 42.09 -24.89
C ARG A 3 27.60 41.14 -24.61
N PRO A 4 27.76 40.12 -23.76
CA PRO A 4 26.64 39.31 -23.37
C PRO A 4 25.71 40.15 -22.48
N ILE A 5 24.49 40.43 -22.98
CA ILE A 5 23.42 41.03 -22.19
C ILE A 5 22.82 39.91 -21.34
N THR A 6 23.49 39.54 -20.28
CA THR A 6 22.89 38.75 -19.21
C THR A 6 22.01 39.68 -18.39
N SER A 7 20.77 39.84 -18.81
CA SER A 7 19.80 40.66 -18.07
C SER A 7 19.50 39.99 -16.72
N LEU A 8 19.50 40.81 -15.65
CA LEU A 8 19.13 40.36 -14.28
C LEU A 8 17.92 39.41 -14.22
N PRO A 9 16.84 39.58 -15.02
CA PRO A 9 15.67 38.70 -15.00
C PRO A 9 15.97 37.29 -15.53
N THR A 10 16.90 37.10 -16.46
CA THR A 10 17.26 35.76 -16.96
C THR A 10 18.05 34.96 -15.93
N LEU A 11 18.88 35.60 -15.15
CA LEU A 11 19.63 34.97 -14.06
C LEU A 11 18.69 34.57 -12.92
N ALA A 12 17.72 35.44 -12.58
CA ALA A 12 16.69 35.14 -11.56
C ALA A 12 15.77 33.98 -11.97
N LEU A 13 15.38 33.91 -13.24
CA LEU A 13 14.57 32.83 -13.77
C LEU A 13 15.32 31.46 -13.74
N ALA A 14 16.61 31.49 -14.12
CA ALA A 14 17.43 30.27 -14.07
C ALA A 14 17.66 29.79 -12.64
N ALA A 15 17.86 30.70 -11.69
CA ALA A 15 17.98 30.37 -10.27
C ALA A 15 16.66 29.80 -9.68
N ALA A 16 15.50 30.34 -10.07
CA ALA A 16 14.20 29.86 -9.67
C ALA A 16 13.90 28.45 -10.21
N LEU A 17 14.27 28.16 -11.47
CA LEU A 17 14.16 26.82 -12.04
C LEU A 17 15.07 25.80 -11.35
N ALA A 18 16.28 26.18 -10.98
CA ALA A 18 17.23 25.32 -10.28
C ALA A 18 16.76 24.98 -8.86
N LEU A 19 16.13 25.91 -8.16
CA LEU A 19 15.53 25.67 -6.82
C LEU A 19 14.28 24.78 -6.88
N ALA A 20 13.49 24.86 -7.95
CA ALA A 20 12.30 24.00 -8.13
C ALA A 20 12.65 22.51 -8.30
N GLY A 21 13.83 22.19 -8.85
CA GLY A 21 14.29 20.80 -9.00
C GLY A 21 14.77 20.14 -7.71
N ALA A 22 15.08 20.90 -6.66
CA ALA A 22 15.58 20.38 -5.40
C ALA A 22 14.48 19.90 -4.43
N ALA A 23 13.20 20.09 -4.76
CA ALA A 23 12.07 19.82 -3.87
C ALA A 23 11.54 18.37 -3.93
N CYS A 24 12.06 17.54 -4.84
CA CYS A 24 11.58 16.14 -5.00
C CYS A 24 12.42 15.17 -4.17
N THR A 25 12.39 15.28 -2.84
CA THR A 25 12.95 14.25 -1.96
C THR A 25 12.00 13.07 -1.86
N PRO A 26 12.47 11.81 -2.02
CA PRO A 26 11.66 10.63 -1.82
C PRO A 26 11.16 10.55 -0.37
N THR A 27 9.90 10.18 -0.19
CA THR A 27 9.34 9.87 1.11
C THR A 27 9.39 8.37 1.33
N VAL A 28 10.00 7.95 2.44
CA VAL A 28 10.09 6.53 2.82
C VAL A 28 9.08 6.27 3.93
N ASP A 29 8.10 5.40 3.65
CA ASP A 29 7.09 4.95 4.60
C ASP A 29 7.41 3.52 5.05
N GLN A 30 7.42 3.31 6.37
CA GLN A 30 7.47 1.97 6.95
C GLN A 30 6.14 1.65 7.60
N ARG A 31 5.54 0.53 7.19
CA ARG A 31 4.22 0.09 7.66
C ARG A 31 4.28 -1.33 8.18
N GLY A 32 3.39 -1.62 9.14
CA GLY A 32 3.26 -2.94 9.73
C GLY A 32 4.17 -3.15 10.95
N ASN A 33 4.11 -4.35 11.52
CA ASN A 33 4.89 -4.76 12.69
C ASN A 33 5.84 -5.89 12.27
N LEU A 34 7.13 -5.56 12.17
CA LEU A 34 8.17 -6.56 12.01
C LEU A 34 8.87 -6.76 13.36
N PRO A 35 8.71 -7.93 13.99
CA PRO A 35 9.44 -8.24 15.20
C PRO A 35 10.95 -8.23 14.94
N HIS A 36 11.70 -7.73 15.91
CA HIS A 36 13.17 -7.71 15.83
C HIS A 36 13.71 -9.14 15.68
N PRO A 37 14.77 -9.38 14.88
CA PRO A 37 15.33 -10.72 14.68
C PRO A 37 15.69 -11.43 15.98
N GLU A 38 16.14 -10.68 16.99
CA GLU A 38 16.48 -11.20 18.32
C GLU A 38 15.25 -11.73 19.08
N LEU A 39 14.07 -11.13 18.87
CA LEU A 39 12.81 -11.60 19.44
C LEU A 39 12.30 -12.85 18.74
N LEU A 40 12.45 -12.89 17.41
CA LEU A 40 12.13 -14.09 16.61
C LEU A 40 12.96 -15.30 17.05
N ALA A 41 14.24 -15.10 17.36
CA ALA A 41 15.12 -16.16 17.85
C ALA A 41 14.72 -16.73 19.23
N GLN A 42 13.93 -16.00 20.00
CA GLN A 42 13.40 -16.46 21.29
C GLN A 42 12.20 -17.41 21.13
N VAL A 43 11.47 -17.31 20.01
CA VAL A 43 10.35 -18.21 19.71
C VAL A 43 10.89 -19.54 19.24
N LYS A 44 10.68 -20.59 20.01
CA LYS A 44 11.21 -21.93 19.74
C LYS A 44 10.09 -22.88 19.31
N PRO A 45 10.16 -23.45 18.09
CA PRO A 45 9.25 -24.50 17.67
C PRO A 45 9.25 -25.67 18.66
N GLY A 46 8.06 -26.23 18.93
CA GLY A 46 7.85 -27.32 19.85
C GLY A 46 7.87 -26.94 21.34
N LYS A 47 8.06 -25.64 21.69
CA LYS A 47 8.12 -25.18 23.09
C LYS A 47 7.28 -23.93 23.36
N SER A 48 7.36 -22.92 22.50
CA SER A 48 6.66 -21.66 22.69
C SER A 48 5.18 -21.83 22.45
N THR A 49 4.38 -21.31 23.37
CA THR A 49 2.91 -21.27 23.28
C THR A 49 2.44 -19.97 22.62
N ARG A 50 1.14 -19.87 22.34
CA ARG A 50 0.51 -18.60 21.86
C ARG A 50 0.80 -17.43 22.79
N ASP A 51 0.66 -17.66 24.09
CA ASP A 51 0.88 -16.61 25.10
C ASP A 51 2.36 -16.15 25.12
N ASP A 52 3.29 -17.08 24.95
CA ASP A 52 4.71 -16.75 24.84
C ASP A 52 4.97 -15.92 23.56
N VAL A 53 4.41 -16.33 22.43
CA VAL A 53 4.55 -15.60 21.16
C VAL A 53 3.94 -14.20 21.27
N MET A 54 2.77 -14.07 21.89
CA MET A 54 2.13 -12.78 22.12
C MET A 54 2.96 -11.87 23.04
N ALA A 55 3.57 -12.45 24.08
CA ALA A 55 4.43 -11.70 25.00
C ALA A 55 5.74 -11.25 24.36
N ILE A 56 6.33 -12.09 23.47
CA ILE A 56 7.62 -11.82 22.83
C ILE A 56 7.46 -10.93 21.60
N LEU A 57 6.56 -11.28 20.69
CA LEU A 57 6.41 -10.61 19.39
C LEU A 57 5.31 -9.54 19.36
N GLY A 58 4.43 -9.55 20.35
CA GLY A 58 3.26 -8.68 20.40
C GLY A 58 2.12 -9.14 19.48
N THR A 59 1.19 -8.23 19.22
CA THR A 59 -0.01 -8.51 18.41
C THR A 59 0.36 -8.77 16.95
N PRO A 60 -0.12 -9.87 16.34
CA PRO A 60 0.09 -10.16 14.92
C PRO A 60 -0.68 -9.16 14.03
N SER A 61 -0.18 -8.96 12.81
CA SER A 61 -0.85 -8.15 11.79
C SER A 61 -2.12 -8.81 11.26
N ALA A 62 -2.14 -10.14 11.19
CA ALA A 62 -3.29 -10.93 10.77
C ALA A 62 -3.23 -12.33 11.39
N THR A 63 -4.41 -12.93 11.62
CA THR A 63 -4.55 -14.31 12.09
C THR A 63 -5.36 -15.10 11.08
N MET A 64 -4.94 -16.33 10.80
CA MET A 64 -5.64 -17.27 9.94
C MET A 64 -5.91 -18.55 10.72
N THR A 65 -7.15 -19.07 10.61
CA THR A 65 -7.59 -20.28 11.32
C THR A 65 -7.91 -21.44 10.38
N TYR A 66 -7.85 -21.21 9.05
CA TYR A 66 -8.10 -22.25 8.06
C TYR A 66 -6.86 -23.14 7.87
N GLY A 67 -7.02 -24.43 8.12
CA GLY A 67 -5.91 -25.40 8.03
C GLY A 67 -4.94 -25.39 9.22
N GLY A 68 -5.33 -24.80 10.34
CA GLY A 68 -4.54 -24.59 11.55
C GLY A 68 -4.41 -23.11 11.87
N GLU A 69 -4.08 -22.79 13.12
CA GLU A 69 -3.90 -21.41 13.52
C GLU A 69 -2.54 -20.90 13.05
N THR A 70 -2.53 -19.77 12.34
CA THR A 70 -1.30 -19.14 11.87
C THR A 70 -1.38 -17.64 12.12
N TRP A 71 -0.35 -17.08 12.73
CA TRP A 71 -0.20 -15.66 12.97
C TRP A 71 0.81 -15.06 12.00
N HIS A 72 0.41 -13.98 11.34
CA HIS A 72 1.27 -13.29 10.38
C HIS A 72 1.71 -11.94 10.93
N TYR A 73 3.01 -11.72 10.92
CA TYR A 73 3.66 -10.45 11.18
C TYR A 73 4.15 -9.88 9.85
N ILE A 74 3.53 -8.81 9.39
CA ILE A 74 3.75 -8.28 8.05
C ILE A 74 4.34 -6.89 8.17
N SER A 75 5.43 -6.64 7.45
CA SER A 75 6.06 -5.34 7.32
C SER A 75 6.36 -5.02 5.87
N ALA A 76 6.23 -3.76 5.51
CA ALA A 76 6.61 -3.25 4.20
C ALA A 76 7.25 -1.87 4.35
N LYS A 77 8.32 -1.63 3.57
CA LYS A 77 8.98 -0.35 3.40
C LYS A 77 8.77 0.10 1.97
N THR A 78 8.13 1.24 1.79
CA THR A 78 7.83 1.80 0.47
C THR A 78 8.49 3.15 0.31
N GLU A 79 8.91 3.47 -0.89
CA GLU A 79 9.43 4.77 -1.27
C GLU A 79 8.51 5.41 -2.31
N THR A 80 8.12 6.64 -2.06
CA THR A 80 7.30 7.43 -2.98
C THR A 80 8.06 8.69 -3.38
N THR A 81 8.29 8.88 -4.68
CA THR A 81 8.92 10.07 -5.22
C THR A 81 7.85 10.94 -5.88
N ALA A 82 7.61 12.11 -5.30
CA ALA A 82 6.61 13.08 -5.76
C ALA A 82 5.23 12.44 -5.99
N PHE A 83 4.75 12.41 -7.24
CA PHE A 83 3.44 11.87 -7.63
C PHE A 83 3.54 10.48 -8.32
N PHE A 84 4.71 9.88 -8.32
CA PHE A 84 4.90 8.55 -8.91
C PHE A 84 4.34 7.45 -8.02
N GLU A 85 4.09 6.30 -8.62
CA GLU A 85 3.62 5.12 -7.90
C GLU A 85 4.63 4.69 -6.83
N PRO A 86 4.18 4.35 -5.60
CA PRO A 86 5.07 3.88 -4.55
C PRO A 86 5.79 2.59 -4.94
N VAL A 87 7.10 2.58 -4.77
CA VAL A 87 7.92 1.39 -4.99
C VAL A 87 8.14 0.69 -3.67
N THR A 88 7.88 -0.62 -3.61
CA THR A 88 8.17 -1.42 -2.43
C THR A 88 9.66 -1.76 -2.41
N LEU A 89 10.39 -1.21 -1.46
CA LEU A 89 11.83 -1.47 -1.27
C LEU A 89 12.06 -2.78 -0.52
N GLU A 90 11.22 -3.04 0.49
CA GLU A 90 11.34 -4.22 1.34
C GLU A 90 9.96 -4.68 1.77
N ARG A 91 9.75 -5.97 1.75
CA ARG A 91 8.58 -6.63 2.34
C ARG A 91 9.04 -7.86 3.09
N LYS A 92 8.54 -8.01 4.31
CA LYS A 92 8.83 -9.17 5.13
C LYS A 92 7.55 -9.69 5.76
N VAL A 93 7.38 -11.01 5.70
CA VAL A 93 6.23 -11.71 6.29
C VAL A 93 6.77 -12.86 7.13
N VAL A 94 6.62 -12.75 8.43
CA VAL A 94 6.91 -13.83 9.35
C VAL A 94 5.61 -14.50 9.74
N SER A 95 5.50 -15.79 9.46
CA SER A 95 4.32 -16.60 9.79
C SER A 95 4.67 -17.58 10.89
N VAL A 96 3.96 -17.50 12.00
CA VAL A 96 4.05 -18.44 13.13
C VAL A 96 2.89 -19.41 13.03
N VAL A 97 3.19 -20.66 12.73
CA VAL A 97 2.19 -21.73 12.60
C VAL A 97 2.08 -22.48 13.92
N PHE A 98 0.87 -22.61 14.44
CA PHE A 98 0.57 -23.34 15.68
C PHE A 98 -0.01 -24.72 15.39
N ASP A 99 0.18 -25.65 16.31
CA ASP A 99 -0.50 -26.93 16.34
C ASP A 99 -1.86 -26.83 17.05
N ASP A 100 -2.60 -27.94 17.11
CA ASP A 100 -3.92 -28.01 17.75
C ASP A 100 -3.86 -27.76 19.27
N GLN A 101 -2.69 -27.87 19.89
CA GLN A 101 -2.46 -27.58 21.31
C GLN A 101 -2.05 -26.13 21.57
N GLY A 102 -1.84 -25.34 20.49
CA GLY A 102 -1.41 -23.95 20.58
C GLY A 102 0.08 -23.76 20.81
N VAL A 103 0.87 -24.77 20.48
CA VAL A 103 2.33 -24.71 20.51
C VAL A 103 2.83 -24.38 19.12
N VAL A 104 3.87 -23.55 19.03
CA VAL A 104 4.50 -23.20 17.75
C VAL A 104 5.04 -24.45 17.07
N ARG A 105 4.50 -24.78 15.90
CA ARG A 105 4.98 -25.86 15.05
C ARG A 105 6.13 -25.43 14.17
N GLU A 106 5.99 -24.27 13.54
CA GLU A 106 6.92 -23.79 12.54
C GLU A 106 6.93 -22.26 12.47
N LEU A 107 8.10 -21.70 12.13
CA LEU A 107 8.28 -20.30 11.72
C LEU A 107 8.67 -20.26 10.26
N ILE A 108 7.92 -19.51 9.46
CA ILE A 108 8.17 -19.31 8.03
C ILE A 108 8.47 -17.83 7.82
N ASP A 109 9.67 -17.53 7.30
CA ASP A 109 10.08 -16.16 6.92
C ASP A 109 10.05 -16.05 5.38
N LYS A 110 9.34 -15.02 4.87
CA LYS A 110 9.25 -14.71 3.44
C LYS A 110 9.62 -13.26 3.20
N GLY A 111 10.46 -13.05 2.20
CA GLY A 111 10.90 -11.74 1.75
C GLY A 111 10.15 -11.24 0.52
N LEU A 112 10.63 -10.14 -0.03
CA LEU A 112 10.10 -9.55 -1.27
C LEU A 112 10.29 -10.52 -2.46
N ASP A 113 11.40 -11.24 -2.51
CA ASP A 113 11.75 -12.18 -3.59
C ASP A 113 10.83 -13.41 -3.63
N ASP A 114 10.14 -13.74 -2.53
CA ASP A 114 9.13 -14.79 -2.48
C ASP A 114 7.78 -14.36 -3.06
N GLY A 115 7.65 -13.08 -3.39
CA GLY A 115 6.45 -12.50 -4.00
C GLY A 115 6.20 -13.07 -5.39
N LYS A 116 4.91 -13.23 -5.74
CA LYS A 116 4.48 -13.58 -7.10
C LYS A 116 3.67 -12.43 -7.66
N ASP A 117 4.02 -12.00 -8.87
CA ASP A 117 3.20 -11.09 -9.63
C ASP A 117 1.86 -11.76 -9.98
N VAL A 118 0.79 -11.15 -9.51
CA VAL A 118 -0.57 -11.59 -9.83
C VAL A 118 -1.07 -10.72 -10.99
N GLN A 119 -1.16 -11.32 -12.17
CA GLN A 119 -1.77 -10.64 -13.30
C GLN A 119 -3.28 -10.55 -13.09
N THR A 120 -3.80 -9.33 -13.19
CA THR A 120 -5.24 -9.10 -13.16
C THR A 120 -5.86 -9.66 -14.43
N VAL A 121 -6.96 -10.38 -14.26
CA VAL A 121 -7.71 -10.93 -15.42
C VAL A 121 -8.68 -9.86 -15.90
N ASP A 122 -8.56 -9.42 -17.16
CA ASP A 122 -9.44 -8.42 -17.78
C ASP A 122 -10.86 -8.95 -18.08
N ARG A 123 -11.29 -9.96 -17.36
CA ARG A 123 -12.64 -10.52 -17.53
C ARG A 123 -13.65 -9.61 -16.86
N VAL A 124 -14.41 -8.90 -17.68
CA VAL A 124 -15.56 -8.10 -17.25
C VAL A 124 -16.73 -9.02 -16.92
N THR A 125 -17.27 -8.90 -15.72
CA THR A 125 -18.55 -9.57 -15.39
C THR A 125 -19.68 -8.70 -15.97
N PRO A 126 -20.45 -9.18 -16.97
CA PRO A 126 -21.55 -8.40 -17.49
C PRO A 126 -22.60 -8.21 -16.40
N THR A 127 -22.75 -6.97 -15.96
CA THR A 127 -23.82 -6.58 -15.07
C THR A 127 -25.06 -6.27 -15.93
N ALA A 128 -26.22 -6.82 -15.60
CA ALA A 128 -27.49 -6.56 -16.28
C ALA A 128 -28.04 -5.15 -15.91
N GLY A 129 -27.18 -4.14 -15.89
CA GLY A 129 -27.55 -2.75 -15.71
C GLY A 129 -27.91 -2.11 -17.06
N LYS A 130 -28.92 -1.23 -17.08
CA LYS A 130 -29.14 -0.35 -18.23
C LYS A 130 -27.94 0.57 -18.36
N GLU A 131 -27.14 0.36 -19.37
CA GLU A 131 -26.13 1.33 -19.79
C GLU A 131 -26.86 2.51 -20.44
N LEU A 132 -27.14 3.54 -19.66
CA LEU A 132 -27.66 4.80 -20.20
C LEU A 132 -26.52 5.46 -20.99
N SER A 133 -26.77 5.74 -22.26
CA SER A 133 -25.82 6.48 -23.07
C SER A 133 -25.62 7.89 -22.50
N ILE A 134 -24.44 8.48 -22.74
CA ILE A 134 -24.13 9.84 -22.25
C ILE A 134 -25.19 10.84 -22.69
N LEU A 135 -25.76 10.66 -23.87
CA LEU A 135 -26.88 11.48 -24.39
C LEU A 135 -28.16 11.27 -23.59
N GLU A 136 -28.51 10.05 -23.19
CA GLU A 136 -29.69 9.78 -22.35
C GLU A 136 -29.51 10.33 -20.93
N GLN A 137 -28.31 10.30 -20.39
CA GLN A 137 -28.01 10.92 -19.10
C GLN A 137 -28.12 12.45 -19.15
N LEU A 138 -27.65 13.06 -20.25
CA LEU A 138 -27.73 14.49 -20.44
C LEU A 138 -29.20 14.94 -20.66
N LEU A 139 -29.94 14.24 -21.53
CA LEU A 139 -31.35 14.56 -21.83
C LEU A 139 -32.31 14.20 -20.68
N GLY A 140 -32.04 13.13 -19.93
CA GLY A 140 -32.80 12.72 -18.75
C GLY A 140 -32.72 13.70 -17.57
N ASN A 141 -31.70 14.54 -17.53
CA ASN A 141 -31.55 15.60 -16.52
C ASN A 141 -32.10 16.97 -16.98
N VAL A 142 -32.26 17.17 -18.30
CA VAL A 142 -32.85 18.40 -18.83
C VAL A 142 -34.37 18.35 -18.66
N GLY A 143 -34.90 19.02 -17.69
CA GLY A 143 -36.33 19.05 -17.37
C GLY A 143 -36.70 18.58 -15.97
N ARG A 144 -35.73 18.01 -15.22
CA ARG A 144 -35.97 17.60 -13.84
C ARG A 144 -36.11 18.78 -12.89
N PHE A 145 -35.49 19.92 -13.24
CA PHE A 145 -35.54 21.16 -12.46
C PHE A 145 -36.73 22.06 -12.79
N SER A 146 -37.50 21.74 -13.85
CA SER A 146 -38.66 22.56 -14.23
C SER A 146 -39.98 22.08 -13.63
N LYS A 147 -40.05 20.90 -12.99
CA LYS A 147 -41.30 20.45 -12.35
C LYS A 147 -41.52 21.04 -10.96
N ASP A 148 -40.47 21.39 -10.24
CA ASP A 148 -40.61 21.96 -8.89
C ASP A 148 -40.87 23.49 -8.89
N ALA A 149 -40.81 24.15 -10.05
CA ALA A 149 -41.07 25.59 -10.19
C ALA A 149 -42.52 25.91 -10.58
N ALA A 150 -43.34 24.90 -10.91
CA ALA A 150 -44.72 25.08 -11.35
C ALA A 150 -45.80 24.80 -10.27
N GLU A 151 -45.36 24.44 -9.06
CA GLU A 151 -46.25 24.11 -7.93
C GLU A 151 -45.98 24.99 -6.70
N LYS A 152 -45.97 26.32 -6.94
CA LYS A 152 -46.08 27.32 -5.87
C LYS A 152 -46.98 28.45 -6.31
#